data_fb552d5e6cf56e0927f18dc2cca6f58f
#
_entry.id   fb552d5e6cf56e0927f18dc2cca6f58f
#
_cell.length_a   1.000
_cell.length_b   1.000
_cell.length_c   1.000
_cell.angle_alpha   90.00
_cell.angle_beta   90.00
_cell.angle_gamma   90.00
#
_symmetry.space_group_name_H-M   'P 1'
#
loop_
_entity.id
_entity.type
_entity.pdbx_description
1 polymer ?
#
loop_
_entity_poly.entity_id
_entity_poly.type
_entity_poly.pdbx_seq_one_letter_code
_entity_poly.pdbx_strand_id
1 'polypeptide(L)' 'MIFDNEPRNKQIVEKINLAIDNHFNVVIWPEFIDSKDINEMVMDGFSPDEIQDIISRNTFVNLRAKMEFVNWKKI' A
#
# COMPACT_ATOMS: atom_id res chain seq x y z
N MET A 1 -3.20 3.37 7.72
CA MET A 1 -2.32 4.36 7.04
C MET A 1 -2.16 3.99 5.57
N ILE A 2 -2.23 4.97 4.72
CA ILE A 2 -2.14 4.78 3.27
C ILE A 2 -0.93 5.57 2.77
N PHE A 3 -0.01 4.88 2.11
CA PHE A 3 1.18 5.49 1.52
C PHE A 3 1.13 5.38 -0.01
N ASP A 4 1.93 6.17 -0.70
CA ASP A 4 2.05 6.08 -2.15
C ASP A 4 2.54 4.68 -2.57
N ASN A 5 2.04 4.22 -3.70
CA ASN A 5 2.42 2.92 -4.26
C ASN A 5 3.75 3.06 -5.03
N GLU A 6 4.81 3.22 -4.29
CA GLU A 6 6.16 3.41 -4.83
C GLU A 6 7.14 2.40 -4.20
N PRO A 7 7.11 1.15 -4.65
CA PRO A 7 7.92 0.09 -4.02
C PRO A 7 9.44 0.25 -4.19
N ARG A 8 9.86 1.16 -5.07
CA ARG A 8 11.28 1.47 -5.27
C ARG A 8 11.72 2.77 -4.60
N ASN A 9 10.80 3.49 -3.97
CA ASN A 9 11.09 4.73 -3.28
C ASN A 9 11.54 4.42 -1.85
N LYS A 10 12.82 4.65 -1.58
CA LYS A 10 13.42 4.31 -0.28
C LYS A 10 12.71 4.99 0.89
N GLN A 11 12.32 6.25 0.73
CA GLN A 11 11.64 6.99 1.80
C GLN A 11 10.28 6.41 2.12
N ILE A 12 9.51 6.04 1.09
CA ILE A 12 8.19 5.42 1.27
C ILE A 12 8.35 4.05 1.92
N VAL A 13 9.31 3.25 1.46
CA VAL A 13 9.59 1.92 2.02
C VAL A 13 9.96 2.04 3.51
N GLU A 14 10.79 3.00 3.88
CA GLU A 14 11.17 3.22 5.28
C GLU A 14 9.99 3.65 6.15
N LYS A 15 9.11 4.52 5.63
CA LYS A 15 7.91 4.96 6.35
C LYS A 15 6.94 3.82 6.60
N ILE A 16 6.73 2.97 5.60
CA ILE A 16 5.86 1.80 5.75
C ILE A 16 6.43 0.84 6.79
N ASN A 17 7.72 0.56 6.71
CA ASN A 17 8.37 -0.33 7.66
C ASN A 17 8.22 0.19 9.09
N LEU A 18 8.41 1.48 9.30
CA LEU A 18 8.26 2.10 10.61
C LEU A 18 6.81 2.00 11.11
N ALA A 19 5.84 2.22 10.24
CA ALA A 19 4.43 2.10 10.60
C ALA A 19 4.08 0.67 11.03
N ILE A 20 4.59 -0.33 10.31
CA ILE A 20 4.39 -1.74 10.66
C ILE A 20 5.02 -2.05 12.01
N ASP A 21 6.24 -1.59 12.25
CA ASP A 21 6.95 -1.82 13.51
C ASP A 21 6.25 -1.16 14.70
N ASN A 22 5.47 -0.12 14.46
CA ASN A 22 4.66 0.55 15.48
C ASN A 22 3.22 0.04 15.56
N HIS A 23 2.94 -1.10 14.94
CA HIS A 23 1.64 -1.81 15.02
C HIS A 23 0.46 -1.05 14.41
N PHE A 24 0.71 -0.18 13.43
CA PHE A 24 -0.36 0.48 12.68
C PHE A 24 -0.94 -0.43 11.61
N ASN A 25 -2.21 -0.24 11.31
CA ASN A 25 -2.81 -0.83 10.12
C ASN A 25 -2.28 -0.10 8.89
N VAL A 26 -1.80 -0.83 7.91
CA VAL A 26 -1.16 -0.27 6.73
C VAL A 26 -1.74 -0.90 5.47
N VAL A 27 -2.05 -0.08 4.47
CA VAL A 27 -2.42 -0.56 3.15
C VAL A 27 -1.15 -0.93 2.40
N ILE A 28 -1.09 -2.17 1.92
CA ILE A 28 -0.04 -2.62 1.01
C ILE A 28 -0.72 -2.87 -0.33
N TRP A 29 -0.38 -2.06 -1.33
CA TRP A 29 -1.04 -2.11 -2.64
C TRP A 29 -0.78 -3.44 -3.34
N PRO A 30 -1.84 -4.08 -3.90
CA PRO A 30 -1.67 -5.33 -4.62
C PRO A 30 -0.90 -5.13 -5.93
N GLU A 31 -0.31 -6.20 -6.43
CA GLU A 31 0.58 -6.15 -7.59
C GLU A 31 -0.09 -5.62 -8.85
N PHE A 32 -1.40 -5.84 -9.00
CA PHE A 32 -2.12 -5.38 -10.19
C PHE A 32 -2.38 -3.87 -10.22
N ILE A 33 -2.06 -3.14 -9.14
CA ILE A 33 -2.20 -1.69 -9.10
C ILE A 33 -0.88 -1.05 -9.52
N ASP A 34 -0.90 -0.36 -10.66
CA ASP A 34 0.25 0.39 -11.16
C ASP A 34 0.18 1.86 -10.80
N SER A 35 -1.00 2.35 -10.43
CA SER A 35 -1.19 3.74 -10.05
C SER A 35 -0.38 4.07 -8.79
N LYS A 36 0.23 5.24 -8.78
CA LYS A 36 1.12 5.70 -7.72
C LYS A 36 0.36 6.07 -6.45
N ASP A 37 -0.83 6.64 -6.59
CA ASP A 37 -1.66 7.11 -5.48
C ASP A 37 -3.15 7.04 -5.85
N ILE A 38 -4.01 7.39 -4.89
CA ILE A 38 -5.46 7.33 -5.09
C ILE A 38 -5.90 8.28 -6.20
N ASN A 39 -5.32 9.47 -6.30
CA ASN A 39 -5.66 10.41 -7.34
C ASN A 39 -5.38 9.84 -8.74
N GLU A 40 -4.24 9.20 -8.89
CA GLU A 40 -3.87 8.55 -10.14
C GLU A 40 -4.79 7.37 -10.45
N MET A 41 -5.24 6.63 -9.44
CA MET A 41 -6.24 5.56 -9.62
C MET A 41 -7.54 6.09 -10.20
N VAL A 42 -8.03 7.22 -9.70
CA VAL A 42 -9.23 7.86 -10.24
C VAL A 42 -9.02 8.24 -11.71
N MET A 43 -7.87 8.80 -12.02
CA MET A 43 -7.52 9.17 -13.40
C MET A 43 -7.40 7.95 -14.32
N ASP A 44 -6.96 6.82 -13.77
CA ASP A 44 -6.82 5.56 -14.51
C ASP A 44 -8.15 4.80 -14.66
N GLY A 45 -9.24 5.33 -14.13
CA GLY A 45 -10.58 4.79 -14.35
C GLY A 45 -11.17 3.98 -13.21
N PHE A 46 -10.50 3.89 -12.07
CA PHE A 46 -11.07 3.20 -10.89
C PHE A 46 -12.19 4.04 -10.28
N SER A 47 -13.32 3.40 -9.98
CA SER A 47 -14.41 4.07 -9.26
C SER A 47 -14.05 4.21 -7.76
N PRO A 48 -14.70 5.15 -7.05
CA PRO A 48 -14.52 5.24 -5.60
C PRO A 48 -14.81 3.95 -4.85
N ASP A 49 -15.84 3.20 -5.26
CA ASP A 49 -16.19 1.93 -4.64
C ASP A 49 -15.12 0.86 -4.87
N GLU A 50 -14.56 0.82 -6.08
CA GLU A 50 -13.46 -0.09 -6.38
C GLU A 50 -12.22 0.23 -5.55
N ILE A 51 -11.87 1.49 -5.43
CA ILE A 51 -10.72 1.93 -4.63
C ILE A 51 -10.92 1.56 -3.16
N GLN A 52 -12.11 1.81 -2.63
CA GLN A 52 -12.41 1.47 -1.24
C GLN A 52 -12.33 -0.04 -0.98
N ASP A 53 -12.82 -0.84 -1.92
CA ASP A 53 -12.73 -2.29 -1.83
C ASP A 53 -11.27 -2.77 -1.83
N ILE A 54 -10.45 -2.21 -2.72
CA ILE A 54 -9.02 -2.53 -2.78
C ILE A 54 -8.34 -2.18 -1.46
N ILE A 55 -8.61 -1.01 -0.91
CA ILE A 55 -8.05 -0.58 0.38
C ILE A 55 -8.46 -1.55 1.49
N SER A 56 -9.75 -1.87 1.58
CA SER A 56 -10.27 -2.76 2.62
C SER A 56 -9.64 -4.15 2.58
N ARG A 57 -9.45 -4.68 1.38
CA ARG A 57 -8.90 -6.03 1.19
C ARG A 57 -7.39 -6.08 1.38
N ASN A 58 -6.71 -4.94 1.41
CA ASN A 58 -5.26 -4.86 1.44
C ASN A 58 -4.73 -4.04 2.62
N THR A 59 -5.52 -3.98 3.68
CA THR A 59 -5.12 -3.36 4.95
C THR A 59 -4.65 -4.46 5.89
N PHE A 60 -3.40 -4.36 6.32
CA PHE A 60 -2.75 -5.39 7.14
C PHE A 60 -2.11 -4.77 8.37
N VAL A 61 -1.82 -5.61 9.37
CA VAL A 61 -1.15 -5.19 10.61
C VAL A 61 -0.16 -6.28 11.05
N ASN A 62 0.88 -5.88 11.77
CA ASN A 62 1.84 -6.78 12.42
C ASN A 62 2.49 -7.77 11.43
N LEU A 63 2.52 -9.06 11.76
CA LEU A 63 3.20 -10.07 10.95
C LEU A 63 2.66 -10.14 9.52
N ARG A 64 1.33 -10.08 9.34
CA ARG A 64 0.74 -10.11 8.00
C ARG A 64 1.18 -8.91 7.17
N ALA A 65 1.21 -7.72 7.77
CA ALA A 65 1.70 -6.52 7.10
C ALA A 65 3.15 -6.68 6.70
N LYS A 66 3.98 -7.26 7.58
CA LYS A 66 5.40 -7.48 7.28
C LYS A 66 5.59 -8.43 6.10
N MET A 67 4.81 -9.51 6.04
CA MET A 67 4.87 -10.47 4.94
C MET A 67 4.48 -9.84 3.62
N GLU A 68 3.37 -9.08 3.60
CA GLU A 68 2.91 -8.40 2.39
C GLU A 68 3.88 -7.31 1.96
N PHE A 69 4.46 -6.59 2.92
CA PHE A 69 5.45 -5.54 2.67
C PHE A 69 6.71 -6.10 2.01
N VAL A 70 7.23 -7.21 2.50
CA VAL A 70 8.44 -7.84 1.94
C VAL A 70 8.23 -8.23 0.48
N ASN A 71 7.02 -8.69 0.13
CA ASN A 71 6.68 -9.04 -1.25
C ASN A 71 6.45 -7.81 -2.13
N TRP A 72 5.97 -6.71 -1.55
CA TRP A 72 5.64 -5.50 -2.28
C TRP A 72 6.88 -4.65 -2.61
N LYS A 73 7.78 -4.48 -1.66
CA LYS A 73 8.96 -3.61 -1.85
C LYS A 73 9.91 -4.19 -2.89
N LYS A 74 10.59 -3.30 -3.62
CA LYS A 74 11.51 -3.67 -4.71
C LYS A 74 12.91 -3.10 -4.50
N ILE A 75 13.27 -2.89 -3.24
CA ILE A 75 14.61 -2.45 -2.84
C ILE A 75 15.08 -3.17 -1.59
#